data_f9c74c0479138843738b42a97b45fd63
#
_entry.id   f9c74c0479138843738b42a97b45fd63
#
_cell.length_a   1.000
_cell.length_b   1.000
_cell.length_c   1.000
_cell.angle_alpha   90.00
_cell.angle_beta   90.00
_cell.angle_gamma   90.00
#
_symmetry.space_group_name_H-M   'P 1'
#
loop_
_entity.id
_entity.type
_entity.pdbx_description
1 polymer ?
#
loop_
_entity_poly.entity_id
_entity_poly.type
_entity_poly.pdbx_seq_one_letter_code
_entity_poly.pdbx_strand_id
1 'polypeptide(L)'
;MRKPIRRALVSVYDKNRLIEIGTALSAAGVEILSTGSTAKNLADAGIPVVEVSQYTGFPEIMGGRVKTLHPRIHSGILADHDNSEHMAAIAHLEIAPFDLVIINLYPFAETIASGASFEESIEQIDIGGPAMLRGAAKNHGSVAVISHTSQYDQLLEAINSGGFTEAERRQLALHVFRTTAQYDLAIATWLGQAESNELPEWFGQIWQRKSLLRYGENPHQGAAIYSGSTSGIVDAQQLHGKEMSFNNYTDADAAWRAVLDHRDPAVAIMKHANPCGVAVCEQGVAVAYQHAHECDPVSAFGGVVAANRKVDMAMAEPLSKIFTEVLIAPDFDADALELLMKKPSIRILKCAFTMINPIELRPVSGGMLLQGTDLIDAHGDLPSQWNQVSGEPVDQQTMKDLEFAWRSVRSVKSNAILLAKSTASIGIGMGQVNRVDSARLAVSRAGDRVKGCVAASDAF
;
A
#
# COMPACT_ATOMS: atom_id res chain seq x y z
N MET A 1 -25.99 16.27 -20.68
CA MET A 1 -25.98 17.75 -20.70
C MET A 1 -25.08 18.21 -19.55
N ARG A 2 -24.34 19.34 -19.73
CA ARG A 2 -23.55 19.94 -18.63
C ARG A 2 -24.48 20.83 -17.78
N LYS A 3 -24.30 20.81 -16.44
CA LYS A 3 -25.00 21.77 -15.55
C LYS A 3 -24.02 22.92 -15.23
N PRO A 4 -24.43 24.19 -15.47
CA PRO A 4 -23.58 25.35 -15.21
C PRO A 4 -23.33 25.53 -13.69
N ILE A 5 -22.20 26.11 -13.35
CA ILE A 5 -21.84 26.46 -11.98
C ILE A 5 -22.14 27.94 -11.79
N ARG A 6 -23.06 28.27 -10.90
CA ARG A 6 -23.48 29.65 -10.57
C ARG A 6 -23.10 30.02 -9.14
N ARG A 7 -23.08 29.00 -8.24
CA ARG A 7 -22.83 29.19 -6.83
C ARG A 7 -22.00 28.05 -6.27
N ALA A 8 -20.90 28.38 -5.59
CA ALA A 8 -19.96 27.44 -5.01
C ALA A 8 -19.81 27.65 -3.50
N LEU A 9 -19.74 26.54 -2.76
CA LEU A 9 -19.30 26.51 -1.38
C LEU A 9 -17.86 26.03 -1.33
N VAL A 10 -16.93 26.85 -0.80
CA VAL A 10 -15.49 26.55 -0.77
C VAL A 10 -15.00 26.57 0.66
N SER A 11 -14.57 25.42 1.19
CA SER A 11 -14.02 25.31 2.53
C SER A 11 -12.91 24.25 2.54
N VAL A 12 -11.67 24.67 2.43
CA VAL A 12 -10.53 23.78 2.26
C VAL A 12 -9.53 23.95 3.38
N TYR A 13 -8.93 22.86 3.85
CA TYR A 13 -7.79 22.85 4.76
C TYR A 13 -6.50 23.12 3.98
N ASP A 14 -6.20 22.31 2.97
CA ASP A 14 -5.10 22.53 2.04
C ASP A 14 -5.42 23.68 1.09
N LYS A 15 -4.62 24.74 1.19
CA LYS A 15 -4.78 25.99 0.38
C LYS A 15 -4.04 25.94 -0.95
N ASN A 16 -3.42 24.80 -1.30
CA ASN A 16 -2.73 24.67 -2.57
C ASN A 16 -3.69 24.98 -3.73
N ARG A 17 -3.27 25.87 -4.64
CA ARG A 17 -4.03 26.33 -5.80
C ARG A 17 -5.39 26.99 -5.48
N LEU A 18 -5.68 27.34 -4.20
CA LEU A 18 -6.95 27.97 -3.81
C LEU A 18 -7.21 29.27 -4.58
N ILE A 19 -6.20 30.14 -4.71
CA ILE A 19 -6.32 31.43 -5.39
C ILE A 19 -6.60 31.24 -6.89
N GLU A 20 -5.95 30.26 -7.52
CA GLU A 20 -6.18 29.91 -8.92
C GLU A 20 -7.65 29.51 -9.15
N ILE A 21 -8.17 28.60 -8.32
CA ILE A 21 -9.56 28.13 -8.38
C ILE A 21 -10.53 29.29 -8.09
N GLY A 22 -10.28 30.06 -7.03
CA GLY A 22 -11.11 31.22 -6.69
C GLY A 22 -11.15 32.27 -7.79
N THR A 23 -10.03 32.57 -8.42
CA THR A 23 -9.95 33.49 -9.57
C THR A 23 -10.75 32.98 -10.76
N ALA A 24 -10.63 31.69 -11.10
CA ALA A 24 -11.37 31.08 -12.20
C ALA A 24 -12.89 31.11 -11.96
N LEU A 25 -13.33 30.77 -10.73
CA LEU A 25 -14.75 30.84 -10.35
C LEU A 25 -15.28 32.27 -10.43
N SER A 26 -14.56 33.24 -9.88
CA SER A 26 -14.96 34.65 -9.91
C SER A 26 -15.01 35.20 -11.33
N ALA A 27 -14.04 34.89 -12.18
CA ALA A 27 -14.01 35.29 -13.59
C ALA A 27 -15.17 34.70 -14.39
N ALA A 28 -15.66 33.51 -14.00
CA ALA A 28 -16.86 32.88 -14.59
C ALA A 28 -18.17 33.41 -13.99
N GLY A 29 -18.14 34.39 -13.09
CA GLY A 29 -19.33 34.98 -12.47
C GLY A 29 -19.98 34.07 -11.40
N VAL A 30 -19.22 33.10 -10.83
CA VAL A 30 -19.71 32.20 -9.78
C VAL A 30 -19.71 32.93 -8.44
N GLU A 31 -20.83 32.93 -7.73
CA GLU A 31 -20.91 33.40 -6.34
C GLU A 31 -20.18 32.38 -5.41
N ILE A 32 -19.22 32.87 -4.63
CA ILE A 32 -18.43 32.03 -3.73
C ILE A 32 -18.85 32.26 -2.29
N LEU A 33 -19.34 31.21 -1.61
CA LEU A 33 -19.46 31.17 -0.17
C LEU A 33 -18.26 30.43 0.42
N SER A 34 -17.75 30.95 1.53
CA SER A 34 -16.58 30.35 2.15
C SER A 34 -16.54 30.57 3.67
N THR A 35 -15.59 29.90 4.34
CA THR A 35 -15.48 29.92 5.80
C THR A 35 -14.08 30.29 6.27
N GLY A 36 -13.96 31.01 7.38
CA GLY A 36 -12.73 31.23 8.14
C GLY A 36 -11.50 31.57 7.31
N SER A 37 -10.42 30.81 7.47
CA SER A 37 -9.16 31.07 6.77
C SER A 37 -9.27 30.96 5.23
N THR A 38 -10.17 30.12 4.72
CA THR A 38 -10.40 30.01 3.26
C THR A 38 -11.04 31.29 2.73
N ALA A 39 -12.08 31.83 3.39
CA ALA A 39 -12.70 33.08 3.01
C ALA A 39 -11.71 34.25 3.07
N LYS A 40 -10.93 34.32 4.16
CA LYS A 40 -9.90 35.33 4.33
C LYS A 40 -8.86 35.31 3.19
N ASN A 41 -8.31 34.13 2.87
CA ASN A 41 -7.32 34.02 1.80
C ASN A 41 -7.86 34.44 0.42
N LEU A 42 -9.12 34.11 0.13
CA LEU A 42 -9.78 34.56 -1.10
C LEU A 42 -9.97 36.08 -1.11
N ALA A 43 -10.47 36.66 -0.01
CA ALA A 43 -10.68 38.10 0.12
C ALA A 43 -9.38 38.91 0.04
N ASP A 44 -8.30 38.43 0.73
CA ASP A 44 -6.98 39.04 0.69
C ASP A 44 -6.37 39.05 -0.74
N ALA A 45 -6.77 38.09 -1.57
CA ALA A 45 -6.42 38.03 -2.99
C ALA A 45 -7.33 38.87 -3.90
N GLY A 46 -8.29 39.62 -3.32
CA GLY A 46 -9.22 40.45 -4.08
C GLY A 46 -10.36 39.69 -4.76
N ILE A 47 -10.61 38.43 -4.38
CA ILE A 47 -11.68 37.59 -4.92
C ILE A 47 -12.95 37.83 -4.11
N PRO A 48 -14.07 38.22 -4.74
CA PRO A 48 -15.35 38.39 -4.03
C PRO A 48 -15.80 37.08 -3.37
N VAL A 49 -16.06 37.14 -2.06
CA VAL A 49 -16.48 36.00 -1.27
C VAL A 49 -17.48 36.43 -0.20
N VAL A 50 -18.50 35.62 0.04
CA VAL A 50 -19.48 35.78 1.13
C VAL A 50 -19.11 34.82 2.25
N GLU A 51 -18.95 35.32 3.47
CA GLU A 51 -18.72 34.45 4.63
C GLU A 51 -19.98 33.66 5.02
N VAL A 52 -19.81 32.37 5.35
CA VAL A 52 -20.90 31.51 5.78
C VAL A 52 -21.60 32.05 7.01
N SER A 53 -20.91 32.65 7.97
CA SER A 53 -21.48 33.31 9.16
C SER A 53 -22.40 34.46 8.77
N GLN A 54 -22.02 35.26 7.81
CA GLN A 54 -22.83 36.35 7.29
C GLN A 54 -24.06 35.82 6.55
N TYR A 55 -23.92 34.78 5.71
CA TYR A 55 -25.01 34.16 4.98
C TYR A 55 -26.03 33.46 5.87
N THR A 56 -25.57 32.77 6.91
CA THR A 56 -26.44 32.04 7.85
C THR A 56 -27.06 32.94 8.90
N GLY A 57 -26.42 34.07 9.20
CA GLY A 57 -26.76 34.93 10.35
C GLY A 57 -26.34 34.27 11.69
N PHE A 58 -25.57 33.20 11.66
CA PHE A 58 -25.12 32.47 12.85
C PHE A 58 -23.62 32.60 13.01
N PRO A 59 -23.13 33.06 14.18
CA PRO A 59 -21.69 33.22 14.41
C PRO A 59 -20.99 31.86 14.50
N GLU A 60 -19.69 31.85 14.18
CA GLU A 60 -18.84 30.71 14.46
C GLU A 60 -18.64 30.59 15.98
N ILE A 61 -18.95 29.40 16.53
CA ILE A 61 -18.86 29.15 17.97
C ILE A 61 -18.05 27.89 18.27
N MET A 62 -17.67 27.70 19.54
CA MET A 62 -16.91 26.52 20.01
C MET A 62 -15.60 26.32 19.26
N GLY A 63 -14.85 27.42 19.00
CA GLY A 63 -13.57 27.33 18.28
C GLY A 63 -13.69 26.85 16.84
N GLY A 64 -14.86 27.02 16.19
CA GLY A 64 -15.09 26.58 14.81
C GLY A 64 -15.73 25.20 14.65
N ARG A 65 -16.00 24.48 15.73
CA ARG A 65 -16.67 23.18 15.67
C ARG A 65 -18.10 23.27 15.09
N VAL A 66 -18.78 24.42 15.32
CA VAL A 66 -20.09 24.72 14.74
C VAL A 66 -19.96 25.94 13.84
N LYS A 67 -20.00 25.71 12.55
CA LYS A 67 -19.73 26.69 11.51
C LYS A 67 -20.60 26.45 10.27
N THR A 68 -20.48 25.27 9.66
CA THR A 68 -21.17 24.85 8.45
C THR A 68 -22.31 23.89 8.71
N LEU A 69 -22.45 23.36 9.93
CA LEU A 69 -23.58 22.52 10.35
C LEU A 69 -24.82 23.36 10.60
N HIS A 70 -25.35 23.94 9.53
CA HIS A 70 -26.49 24.84 9.57
C HIS A 70 -27.53 24.47 8.50
N PRO A 71 -28.84 24.50 8.81
CA PRO A 71 -29.88 24.13 7.84
C PRO A 71 -29.80 24.91 6.53
N ARG A 72 -29.47 26.20 6.53
CA ARG A 72 -29.33 27.00 5.28
C ARG A 72 -28.25 26.46 4.35
N ILE A 73 -27.14 25.97 4.91
CA ILE A 73 -26.05 25.37 4.14
C ILE A 73 -26.47 24.00 3.59
N HIS A 74 -26.95 23.13 4.46
CA HIS A 74 -27.31 21.76 4.07
C HIS A 74 -28.54 21.71 3.16
N SER A 75 -29.51 22.59 3.32
CA SER A 75 -30.63 22.70 2.38
C SER A 75 -30.19 23.15 0.99
N GLY A 76 -29.24 24.11 0.92
CA GLY A 76 -28.67 24.54 -0.36
C GLY A 76 -27.86 23.45 -1.07
N ILE A 77 -27.23 22.54 -0.31
CA ILE A 77 -26.49 21.37 -0.85
C ILE A 77 -27.44 20.25 -1.26
N LEU A 78 -28.50 19.99 -0.48
CA LEU A 78 -29.33 18.79 -0.61
C LEU A 78 -30.57 19.00 -1.49
N ALA A 79 -30.93 20.24 -1.82
CA ALA A 79 -32.07 20.52 -2.71
C ALA A 79 -31.80 19.91 -4.10
N ASP A 80 -32.70 19.05 -4.53
CA ASP A 80 -32.73 18.54 -5.91
C ASP A 80 -33.26 19.64 -6.82
N HIS A 81 -32.44 20.12 -7.75
CA HIS A 81 -32.76 21.22 -8.64
C HIS A 81 -33.85 20.86 -9.67
N ASP A 82 -34.06 19.58 -9.91
CA ASP A 82 -35.08 19.09 -10.83
C ASP A 82 -36.43 18.79 -10.11
N ASN A 83 -36.46 18.94 -8.76
CA ASN A 83 -37.63 18.78 -7.93
C ASN A 83 -38.26 20.16 -7.57
N SER A 84 -39.44 20.46 -8.14
CA SER A 84 -40.13 21.76 -7.92
C SER A 84 -40.50 22.00 -6.46
N GLU A 85 -40.82 20.96 -5.68
CA GLU A 85 -41.19 21.11 -4.26
C GLU A 85 -39.94 21.47 -3.43
N HIS A 86 -38.80 20.86 -3.71
CA HIS A 86 -37.55 21.22 -3.06
C HIS A 86 -37.15 22.66 -3.36
N MET A 87 -37.25 23.06 -4.62
CA MET A 87 -36.89 24.42 -5.04
C MET A 87 -37.84 25.46 -4.44
N ALA A 88 -39.15 25.19 -4.37
CA ALA A 88 -40.09 26.05 -3.70
C ALA A 88 -39.84 26.18 -2.20
N ALA A 89 -39.52 25.06 -1.53
CA ALA A 89 -39.22 25.04 -0.09
C ALA A 89 -38.00 25.89 0.28
N ILE A 90 -36.90 25.77 -0.46
CA ILE A 90 -35.69 26.58 -0.20
C ILE A 90 -35.89 28.05 -0.58
N ALA A 91 -36.63 28.33 -1.64
CA ALA A 91 -36.95 29.70 -2.06
C ALA A 91 -37.80 30.44 -1.00
N HIS A 92 -38.78 29.76 -0.38
CA HIS A 92 -39.59 30.31 0.71
C HIS A 92 -38.74 30.72 1.91
N LEU A 93 -37.60 30.04 2.14
CA LEU A 93 -36.64 30.30 3.24
C LEU A 93 -35.47 31.22 2.80
N GLU A 94 -35.57 31.81 1.59
CA GLU A 94 -34.50 32.62 0.99
C GLU A 94 -33.16 31.91 0.96
N ILE A 95 -33.16 30.59 0.66
CA ILE A 95 -31.98 29.76 0.50
C ILE A 95 -31.72 29.55 -0.98
N ALA A 96 -30.56 29.95 -1.46
CA ALA A 96 -30.14 29.66 -2.82
C ALA A 96 -29.39 28.30 -2.88
N PRO A 97 -29.65 27.47 -3.91
CA PRO A 97 -28.95 26.18 -4.07
C PRO A 97 -27.46 26.36 -4.41
N PHE A 98 -26.68 25.36 -4.10
CA PHE A 98 -25.28 25.25 -4.56
C PHE A 98 -25.19 24.35 -5.80
N ASP A 99 -24.36 24.74 -6.76
CA ASP A 99 -24.02 23.93 -7.94
C ASP A 99 -22.69 23.20 -7.75
N LEU A 100 -21.83 23.72 -6.85
CA LEU A 100 -20.48 23.21 -6.60
C LEU A 100 -20.14 23.27 -5.11
N VAL A 101 -19.51 22.21 -4.61
CA VAL A 101 -18.92 22.13 -3.28
C VAL A 101 -17.47 21.75 -3.42
N ILE A 102 -16.56 22.53 -2.83
CA ILE A 102 -15.10 22.27 -2.81
C ILE A 102 -14.64 22.19 -1.36
N ILE A 103 -14.30 21.00 -0.92
CA ILE A 103 -13.87 20.72 0.47
C ILE A 103 -12.80 19.66 0.45
N ASN A 104 -11.69 19.91 1.12
CA ASN A 104 -10.76 18.86 1.53
C ASN A 104 -10.77 18.76 3.06
N LEU A 105 -10.60 17.55 3.54
CA LEU A 105 -10.68 17.23 4.97
C LEU A 105 -9.39 17.62 5.71
N TYR A 106 -9.46 17.69 7.01
CA TYR A 106 -8.30 17.83 7.87
C TYR A 106 -7.38 16.60 7.71
N PRO A 107 -6.05 16.78 7.79
CA PRO A 107 -5.08 15.71 7.52
C PRO A 107 -4.90 14.79 8.74
N PHE A 108 -5.97 14.11 9.14
CA PHE A 108 -5.99 13.27 10.33
C PHE A 108 -4.89 12.20 10.33
N ALA A 109 -4.71 11.51 9.22
CA ALA A 109 -3.70 10.44 9.09
C ALA A 109 -2.27 10.98 9.23
N GLU A 110 -1.97 12.13 8.62
CA GLU A 110 -0.67 12.80 8.73
C GLU A 110 -0.41 13.32 10.14
N THR A 111 -1.46 13.80 10.82
CA THR A 111 -1.37 14.27 12.20
C THR A 111 -0.98 13.13 13.14
N ILE A 112 -1.62 11.98 13.03
CA ILE A 112 -1.25 10.78 13.81
C ILE A 112 0.18 10.34 13.48
N ALA A 113 0.53 10.28 12.21
CA ALA A 113 1.85 9.85 11.77
C ALA A 113 2.98 10.78 12.25
N SER A 114 2.68 12.05 12.52
CA SER A 114 3.63 13.02 13.09
C SER A 114 3.87 12.85 14.61
N GLY A 115 3.13 11.95 15.27
CA GLY A 115 3.24 11.71 16.71
C GLY A 115 2.52 12.74 17.57
N ALA A 116 1.45 13.37 17.06
CA ALA A 116 0.61 14.29 17.80
C ALA A 116 -0.02 13.61 19.03
N SER A 117 -0.32 14.41 20.06
CA SER A 117 -1.01 13.92 21.26
C SER A 117 -2.43 13.41 20.95
N PHE A 118 -3.02 12.67 21.88
CA PHE A 118 -4.38 12.18 21.74
C PHE A 118 -5.38 13.34 21.57
N GLU A 119 -5.24 14.37 22.37
CA GLU A 119 -6.09 15.57 22.35
C GLU A 119 -5.95 16.33 21.02
N GLU A 120 -4.72 16.54 20.55
CA GLU A 120 -4.47 17.17 19.24
C GLU A 120 -5.07 16.36 18.09
N SER A 121 -4.98 15.04 18.15
CA SER A 121 -5.55 14.13 17.14
C SER A 121 -7.09 14.21 17.13
N ILE A 122 -7.74 14.28 18.30
CA ILE A 122 -9.20 14.46 18.40
C ILE A 122 -9.65 15.76 17.75
N GLU A 123 -8.90 16.87 17.91
CA GLU A 123 -9.24 18.16 17.29
C GLU A 123 -9.09 18.14 15.73
N GLN A 124 -8.39 17.15 15.18
CA GLN A 124 -8.28 16.96 13.72
C GLN A 124 -9.40 16.06 13.15
N ILE A 125 -10.34 15.61 13.96
CA ILE A 125 -11.53 14.90 13.46
C ILE A 125 -12.51 15.93 12.88
N ASP A 126 -12.55 16.00 11.54
CA ASP A 126 -13.44 16.90 10.83
C ASP A 126 -14.88 16.36 10.82
N ILE A 127 -15.82 17.15 11.33
CA ILE A 127 -17.25 16.81 11.33
C ILE A 127 -17.99 17.51 10.18
N GLY A 128 -17.72 18.79 10.01
CA GLY A 128 -18.45 19.63 9.03
C GLY A 128 -18.10 19.30 7.58
N GLY A 129 -16.82 19.03 7.31
CA GLY A 129 -16.33 18.66 5.99
C GLY A 129 -16.99 17.39 5.44
N PRO A 130 -16.89 16.25 6.14
CA PRO A 130 -17.57 15.02 5.74
C PRO A 130 -19.08 15.16 5.59
N ALA A 131 -19.74 15.91 6.46
CA ALA A 131 -21.19 16.14 6.36
C ALA A 131 -21.58 16.84 5.05
N MET A 132 -20.88 17.92 4.69
CA MET A 132 -21.12 18.66 3.45
C MET A 132 -20.75 17.85 2.21
N LEU A 133 -19.58 17.16 2.25
CA LEU A 133 -19.14 16.28 1.16
C LEU A 133 -20.15 15.18 0.86
N ARG A 134 -20.62 14.48 1.89
CA ARG A 134 -21.61 13.40 1.76
C ARG A 134 -22.96 13.93 1.26
N GLY A 135 -23.38 15.13 1.73
CA GLY A 135 -24.59 15.80 1.24
C GLY A 135 -24.51 16.12 -0.24
N ALA A 136 -23.42 16.74 -0.70
CA ALA A 136 -23.19 17.06 -2.10
C ALA A 136 -23.08 15.80 -2.98
N ALA A 137 -22.36 14.79 -2.52
CA ALA A 137 -22.21 13.51 -3.22
C ALA A 137 -23.56 12.77 -3.36
N LYS A 138 -24.39 12.75 -2.31
CA LYS A 138 -25.76 12.21 -2.40
C LYS A 138 -26.56 12.94 -3.47
N ASN A 139 -26.45 14.26 -3.54
CA ASN A 139 -27.18 15.11 -4.47
C ASN A 139 -26.43 15.34 -5.80
N HIS A 140 -25.57 14.40 -6.25
CA HIS A 140 -24.75 14.55 -7.45
C HIS A 140 -25.57 14.77 -8.74
N GLY A 141 -26.86 14.46 -8.76
CA GLY A 141 -27.79 14.85 -9.83
C GLY A 141 -27.81 16.36 -10.05
N SER A 142 -27.67 17.14 -8.98
CA SER A 142 -27.74 18.61 -8.99
C SER A 142 -26.38 19.28 -8.70
N VAL A 143 -25.54 18.74 -7.82
CA VAL A 143 -24.34 19.38 -7.29
C VAL A 143 -23.09 18.62 -7.73
N ALA A 144 -22.08 19.37 -8.19
CA ALA A 144 -20.72 18.84 -8.36
C ALA A 144 -19.96 18.94 -7.03
N VAL A 145 -19.08 17.98 -6.74
CA VAL A 145 -18.30 17.97 -5.49
C VAL A 145 -16.84 17.65 -5.73
N ILE A 146 -15.96 18.52 -5.28
CA ILE A 146 -14.49 18.38 -5.33
C ILE A 146 -13.99 18.15 -3.92
N SER A 147 -13.31 17.05 -3.71
CA SER A 147 -12.81 16.63 -2.38
C SER A 147 -11.29 16.54 -2.27
N HIS A 148 -10.58 16.75 -3.37
CA HIS A 148 -9.12 16.65 -3.40
C HIS A 148 -8.50 17.59 -4.44
N THR A 149 -7.30 18.11 -4.17
CA THR A 149 -6.57 19.05 -5.06
C THR A 149 -6.24 18.45 -6.44
N SER A 150 -6.06 17.13 -6.54
CA SER A 150 -5.85 16.44 -7.82
C SER A 150 -7.03 16.56 -8.81
N GLN A 151 -8.21 17.00 -8.35
CA GLN A 151 -9.40 17.20 -9.17
C GLN A 151 -9.51 18.64 -9.70
N TYR A 152 -8.57 19.53 -9.36
CA TYR A 152 -8.66 20.95 -9.72
C TYR A 152 -8.48 21.22 -11.22
N ASP A 153 -7.69 20.43 -11.94
CA ASP A 153 -7.59 20.58 -13.40
C ASP A 153 -8.91 20.25 -14.08
N GLN A 154 -9.59 19.17 -13.63
CA GLN A 154 -10.92 18.80 -14.10
C GLN A 154 -11.96 19.89 -13.77
N LEU A 155 -11.85 20.54 -12.60
CA LEU A 155 -12.71 21.66 -12.23
C LEU A 155 -12.49 22.87 -13.13
N LEU A 156 -11.24 23.24 -13.41
CA LEU A 156 -10.92 24.36 -14.31
C LEU A 156 -11.45 24.11 -15.73
N GLU A 157 -11.31 22.90 -16.23
CA GLU A 157 -11.90 22.50 -17.51
C GLU A 157 -13.43 22.60 -17.49
N ALA A 158 -14.07 22.15 -16.41
CA ALA A 158 -15.52 22.22 -16.26
C ALA A 158 -16.04 23.66 -16.21
N ILE A 159 -15.34 24.57 -15.50
CA ILE A 159 -15.67 26.01 -15.46
C ILE A 159 -15.69 26.57 -16.88
N ASN A 160 -14.67 26.28 -17.68
CA ASN A 160 -14.53 26.80 -19.04
C ASN A 160 -15.50 26.15 -20.04
N SER A 161 -15.98 24.94 -19.78
CA SER A 161 -16.85 24.17 -20.68
C SER A 161 -18.35 24.20 -20.30
N GLY A 162 -18.75 25.07 -19.35
CA GLY A 162 -20.13 25.24 -18.94
C GLY A 162 -20.62 24.25 -17.89
N GLY A 163 -19.71 23.74 -17.05
CA GLY A 163 -19.99 22.90 -15.89
C GLY A 163 -19.74 21.42 -16.12
N PHE A 164 -20.21 20.59 -15.20
CA PHE A 164 -20.01 19.14 -15.22
C PHE A 164 -21.18 18.40 -15.88
N THR A 165 -20.88 17.32 -16.59
CA THR A 165 -21.87 16.33 -17.01
C THR A 165 -22.34 15.50 -15.82
N GLU A 166 -23.47 14.81 -15.96
CA GLU A 166 -23.97 13.89 -14.93
C GLU A 166 -22.98 12.75 -14.63
N ALA A 167 -22.36 12.19 -15.65
CA ALA A 167 -21.36 11.14 -15.49
C ALA A 167 -20.12 11.62 -14.69
N GLU A 168 -19.64 12.83 -14.98
CA GLU A 168 -18.53 13.45 -14.25
C GLU A 168 -18.93 13.69 -12.78
N ARG A 169 -20.12 14.26 -12.51
CA ARG A 169 -20.62 14.46 -11.14
C ARG A 169 -20.75 13.15 -10.37
N ARG A 170 -21.23 12.08 -11.02
CA ARG A 170 -21.30 10.75 -10.41
C ARG A 170 -19.94 10.19 -10.05
N GLN A 171 -18.91 10.40 -10.89
CA GLN A 171 -17.54 9.99 -10.56
C GLN A 171 -16.95 10.79 -9.40
N LEU A 172 -17.19 12.10 -9.35
CA LEU A 172 -16.80 12.94 -8.23
C LEU A 172 -17.48 12.49 -6.93
N ALA A 173 -18.77 12.18 -6.97
CA ALA A 173 -19.50 11.64 -5.82
C ALA A 173 -18.96 10.30 -5.33
N LEU A 174 -18.61 9.40 -6.26
CA LEU A 174 -17.94 8.13 -5.91
C LEU A 174 -16.61 8.38 -5.20
N HIS A 175 -15.82 9.36 -5.68
CA HIS A 175 -14.55 9.73 -5.04
C HIS A 175 -14.79 10.21 -3.60
N VAL A 176 -15.80 11.05 -3.36
CA VAL A 176 -16.16 11.51 -2.01
C VAL A 176 -16.46 10.35 -1.06
N PHE A 177 -17.30 9.40 -1.47
CA PHE A 177 -17.62 8.26 -0.60
C PHE A 177 -16.41 7.38 -0.31
N ARG A 178 -15.46 7.26 -1.25
CA ARG A 178 -14.18 6.59 -1.00
C ARG A 178 -13.31 7.36 -0.01
N THR A 179 -13.22 8.67 -0.17
CA THR A 179 -12.44 9.55 0.72
C THR A 179 -13.00 9.52 2.14
N THR A 180 -14.32 9.65 2.32
CA THR A 180 -14.94 9.62 3.65
C THR A 180 -14.85 8.24 4.30
N ALA A 181 -14.99 7.15 3.54
CA ALA A 181 -14.79 5.80 4.06
C ALA A 181 -13.35 5.57 4.53
N GLN A 182 -12.36 6.06 3.79
CA GLN A 182 -10.94 5.99 4.18
C GLN A 182 -10.66 6.84 5.42
N TYR A 183 -11.27 8.01 5.51
CA TYR A 183 -11.15 8.92 6.64
C TYR A 183 -11.72 8.30 7.92
N ASP A 184 -12.96 7.80 7.88
CA ASP A 184 -13.61 7.15 9.01
C ASP A 184 -12.88 5.87 9.44
N LEU A 185 -12.34 5.10 8.48
CA LEU A 185 -11.52 3.92 8.78
C LEU A 185 -10.24 4.28 9.53
N ALA A 186 -9.56 5.36 9.12
CA ALA A 186 -8.35 5.81 9.80
C ALA A 186 -8.64 6.22 11.26
N ILE A 187 -9.74 6.95 11.49
CA ILE A 187 -10.19 7.35 12.83
C ILE A 187 -10.52 6.12 13.68
N ALA A 188 -11.34 5.20 13.14
CA ALA A 188 -11.76 4.00 13.87
C ALA A 188 -10.58 3.10 14.24
N THR A 189 -9.62 2.93 13.31
CA THR A 189 -8.40 2.16 13.55
C THR A 189 -7.55 2.79 14.65
N TRP A 190 -7.35 4.11 14.59
CA TRP A 190 -6.56 4.83 15.58
C TRP A 190 -7.21 4.79 16.98
N LEU A 191 -8.51 5.03 17.09
CA LEU A 191 -9.22 4.93 18.37
C LEU A 191 -9.16 3.52 18.95
N GLY A 192 -9.31 2.48 18.13
CA GLY A 192 -9.25 1.09 18.56
C GLY A 192 -7.86 0.64 19.03
N GLN A 193 -6.77 1.23 18.54
CA GLN A 193 -5.41 0.93 18.99
C GLN A 193 -5.16 1.33 20.47
N ALA A 194 -5.93 2.27 20.99
CA ALA A 194 -5.82 2.72 22.38
C ALA A 194 -6.39 1.71 23.38
N GLU A 195 -7.14 0.69 22.94
CA GLU A 195 -7.91 -0.17 23.84
C GLU A 195 -7.18 -1.47 24.24
N SER A 196 -6.29 -2.04 23.40
CA SER A 196 -5.54 -3.25 23.79
C SER A 196 -4.31 -3.50 22.89
N ASN A 197 -3.33 -4.29 23.41
CA ASN A 197 -2.24 -4.87 22.63
C ASN A 197 -2.64 -6.17 21.90
N GLU A 198 -3.90 -6.55 21.92
CA GLU A 198 -4.44 -7.74 21.29
C GLU A 198 -4.92 -7.44 19.86
N LEU A 199 -5.23 -8.49 19.12
CA LEU A 199 -5.86 -8.33 17.81
C LEU A 199 -7.22 -7.64 17.96
N PRO A 200 -7.54 -6.61 17.14
CA PRO A 200 -8.73 -5.79 17.32
C PRO A 200 -10.02 -6.59 17.09
N GLU A 201 -11.08 -6.28 17.82
CA GLU A 201 -12.41 -6.86 17.60
C GLU A 201 -12.99 -6.51 16.22
N TRP A 202 -12.65 -5.33 15.72
CA TRP A 202 -13.04 -4.86 14.40
C TRP A 202 -11.80 -4.52 13.58
N PHE A 203 -11.75 -5.04 12.35
CA PHE A 203 -10.63 -4.82 11.44
C PHE A 203 -11.13 -4.38 10.07
N GLY A 204 -10.56 -3.31 9.56
CA GLY A 204 -10.80 -2.80 8.22
C GLY A 204 -9.50 -2.38 7.54
N GLN A 205 -9.43 -2.57 6.24
CA GLN A 205 -8.31 -2.13 5.42
C GLN A 205 -8.79 -1.75 4.02
N ILE A 206 -8.19 -0.71 3.45
CA ILE A 206 -8.52 -0.23 2.10
C ILE A 206 -7.30 -0.39 1.20
N TRP A 207 -7.53 -0.96 0.03
CA TRP A 207 -6.55 -1.03 -1.04
C TRP A 207 -7.06 -0.32 -2.29
N GLN A 208 -6.16 0.39 -2.95
CA GLN A 208 -6.43 1.01 -4.24
C GLN A 208 -5.84 0.17 -5.36
N ARG A 209 -6.61 -0.06 -6.43
CA ARG A 209 -6.11 -0.80 -7.59
C ARG A 209 -5.00 -0.03 -8.27
N LYS A 210 -3.79 -0.61 -8.26
CA LYS A 210 -2.61 -0.06 -8.93
C LYS A 210 -2.64 -0.37 -10.43
N SER A 211 -2.91 -1.62 -10.79
CA SER A 211 -3.05 -2.03 -12.19
C SER A 211 -3.90 -3.29 -12.35
N LEU A 212 -4.41 -3.50 -13.55
CA LEU A 212 -4.95 -4.78 -13.98
C LEU A 212 -3.80 -5.70 -14.37
N LEU A 213 -3.91 -6.97 -14.05
CA LEU A 213 -2.98 -8.01 -14.49
C LEU A 213 -3.60 -8.75 -15.68
N ARG A 214 -2.75 -9.34 -16.51
CA ARG A 214 -3.20 -10.04 -17.72
C ARG A 214 -4.15 -11.20 -17.39
N TYR A 215 -3.89 -11.93 -16.31
CA TYR A 215 -4.73 -12.98 -15.72
C TYR A 215 -4.25 -13.29 -14.30
N GLY A 216 -4.99 -14.10 -13.55
CA GLY A 216 -4.66 -14.54 -12.21
C GLY A 216 -3.69 -15.72 -12.20
N GLU A 217 -3.88 -16.62 -11.25
CA GLU A 217 -3.10 -17.86 -11.15
C GLU A 217 -3.27 -18.73 -12.40
N ASN A 218 -4.49 -18.71 -12.97
CA ASN A 218 -4.85 -19.41 -14.19
C ASN A 218 -5.35 -18.43 -15.26
N PRO A 219 -5.19 -18.76 -16.58
CA PRO A 219 -5.47 -17.83 -17.67
C PRO A 219 -6.91 -17.32 -17.77
N HIS A 220 -7.88 -18.05 -17.24
CA HIS A 220 -9.30 -17.66 -17.25
C HIS A 220 -9.71 -16.72 -16.11
N GLN A 221 -8.83 -16.49 -15.14
CA GLN A 221 -9.12 -15.67 -13.97
C GLN A 221 -8.75 -14.21 -14.23
N GLY A 222 -9.70 -13.28 -14.02
CA GLY A 222 -9.38 -11.86 -13.94
C GLY A 222 -8.55 -11.55 -12.69
N ALA A 223 -7.55 -10.67 -12.82
CA ALA A 223 -6.69 -10.28 -11.70
C ALA A 223 -6.29 -8.82 -11.74
N ALA A 224 -5.96 -8.27 -10.59
CA ALA A 224 -5.43 -6.94 -10.43
C ALA A 224 -4.51 -6.90 -9.22
N ILE A 225 -3.53 -5.99 -9.24
CA ILE A 225 -2.71 -5.67 -8.07
C ILE A 225 -3.28 -4.41 -7.39
N TYR A 226 -3.34 -4.44 -6.08
CA TYR A 226 -3.79 -3.34 -5.24
C TYR A 226 -2.67 -2.94 -4.30
N SER A 227 -2.51 -1.64 -4.06
CA SER A 227 -1.60 -1.09 -3.05
C SER A 227 -2.39 -0.63 -1.82
N GLY A 228 -1.81 -0.83 -0.65
CA GLY A 228 -2.31 -0.35 0.64
C GLY A 228 -1.52 0.87 1.14
N SER A 229 -1.51 1.07 2.45
CA SER A 229 -0.77 2.13 3.13
C SER A 229 0.70 1.78 3.39
N THR A 230 1.08 0.51 3.34
CA THR A 230 2.45 0.04 3.55
C THR A 230 3.16 -0.17 2.21
N SER A 231 4.39 0.30 2.12
CA SER A 231 5.24 0.04 0.94
C SER A 231 5.75 -1.40 0.92
N GLY A 232 6.01 -1.92 -0.27
CA GLY A 232 6.53 -3.29 -0.44
C GLY A 232 6.84 -3.60 -1.90
N ILE A 233 6.82 -4.89 -2.23
CA ILE A 233 7.07 -5.37 -3.59
C ILE A 233 6.10 -4.76 -4.63
N VAL A 234 4.90 -4.39 -4.18
CA VAL A 234 3.89 -3.73 -5.03
C VAL A 234 4.36 -2.36 -5.51
N ASP A 235 5.18 -1.66 -4.70
CA ASP A 235 5.69 -0.32 -5.00
C ASP A 235 7.08 -0.32 -5.59
N ALA A 236 7.67 -1.50 -5.81
CA ALA A 236 8.96 -1.62 -6.48
C ALA A 236 8.92 -0.97 -7.86
N GLN A 237 9.97 -0.26 -8.20
CA GLN A 237 10.16 0.32 -9.53
C GLN A 237 10.59 -0.76 -10.51
N GLN A 238 9.76 -1.03 -11.50
CA GLN A 238 10.16 -1.92 -12.60
C GLN A 238 11.04 -1.16 -13.58
N LEU A 239 12.33 -1.54 -13.66
CA LEU A 239 13.32 -0.91 -14.52
C LEU A 239 13.34 -1.51 -15.93
N HIS A 240 12.95 -2.79 -16.08
CA HIS A 240 13.01 -3.50 -17.34
C HIS A 240 12.00 -4.66 -17.40
N GLY A 241 11.71 -5.10 -18.63
CA GLY A 241 10.94 -6.30 -18.95
C GLY A 241 9.45 -6.05 -19.14
N LYS A 242 8.73 -7.14 -19.42
CA LYS A 242 7.27 -7.15 -19.57
C LYS A 242 6.59 -6.92 -18.23
N GLU A 243 5.31 -6.58 -18.26
CA GLU A 243 4.47 -6.48 -17.07
C GLU A 243 4.57 -7.72 -16.18
N MET A 244 4.49 -7.51 -14.87
CA MET A 244 4.46 -8.57 -13.86
C MET A 244 3.15 -9.35 -13.98
N SER A 245 3.22 -10.68 -13.88
CA SER A 245 2.03 -11.53 -13.74
C SER A 245 1.66 -11.71 -12.27
N PHE A 246 0.49 -12.28 -12.00
CA PHE A 246 0.05 -12.68 -10.67
C PHE A 246 1.10 -13.57 -9.98
N ASN A 247 1.56 -14.62 -10.67
CA ASN A 247 2.57 -15.54 -10.13
C ASN A 247 3.93 -14.85 -9.94
N ASN A 248 4.31 -13.89 -10.82
CA ASN A 248 5.54 -13.14 -10.60
C ASN A 248 5.49 -12.32 -9.31
N TYR A 249 4.35 -11.67 -8.98
CA TYR A 249 4.21 -10.97 -7.69
C TYR A 249 4.28 -11.92 -6.50
N THR A 250 3.63 -13.08 -6.57
CA THR A 250 3.65 -14.08 -5.49
C THR A 250 5.07 -14.61 -5.23
N ASP A 251 5.79 -14.97 -6.29
CA ASP A 251 7.16 -15.48 -6.17
C ASP A 251 8.14 -14.35 -5.77
N ALA A 252 7.92 -13.13 -6.26
CA ALA A 252 8.71 -11.96 -5.94
C ALA A 252 8.61 -11.57 -4.45
N ASP A 253 7.40 -11.59 -3.89
CA ASP A 253 7.19 -11.34 -2.46
C ASP A 253 7.88 -12.40 -1.61
N ALA A 254 7.72 -13.69 -1.96
CA ALA A 254 8.39 -14.78 -1.27
C ALA A 254 9.92 -14.67 -1.32
N ALA A 255 10.48 -14.31 -2.49
CA ALA A 255 11.92 -14.13 -2.65
C ALA A 255 12.45 -12.94 -1.86
N TRP A 256 11.74 -11.82 -1.89
CA TRP A 256 12.11 -10.61 -1.18
C TRP A 256 12.08 -10.79 0.33
N ARG A 257 11.02 -11.38 0.87
CA ARG A 257 10.93 -11.72 2.30
C ARG A 257 12.05 -12.65 2.75
N ALA A 258 12.36 -13.68 1.96
CA ALA A 258 13.41 -14.64 2.30
C ALA A 258 14.81 -13.99 2.45
N VAL A 259 15.16 -13.01 1.62
CA VAL A 259 16.46 -12.33 1.75
C VAL A 259 16.47 -11.29 2.86
N LEU A 260 15.32 -10.72 3.24
CA LEU A 260 15.19 -9.75 4.34
C LEU A 260 15.39 -10.42 5.72
N ASP A 261 15.18 -11.72 5.84
CA ASP A 261 15.45 -12.48 7.06
C ASP A 261 16.96 -12.54 7.41
N HIS A 262 17.84 -12.12 6.48
CA HIS A 262 19.28 -12.14 6.64
C HIS A 262 19.91 -10.75 6.70
N ARG A 263 20.80 -10.52 7.66
CA ARG A 263 21.54 -9.26 7.83
C ARG A 263 22.68 -9.10 6.84
N ASP A 264 23.38 -10.20 6.56
CA ASP A 264 24.52 -10.25 5.64
C ASP A 264 24.05 -10.33 4.17
N PRO A 265 24.95 -10.15 3.20
CA PRO A 265 24.58 -10.27 1.79
C PRO A 265 23.97 -11.65 1.50
N ALA A 266 22.71 -11.63 1.07
CA ALA A 266 21.89 -12.82 0.86
C ALA A 266 21.25 -12.81 -0.53
N VAL A 267 21.09 -14.01 -1.09
CA VAL A 267 20.35 -14.26 -2.31
C VAL A 267 19.39 -15.43 -2.11
N ALA A 268 18.16 -15.28 -2.57
CA ALA A 268 17.15 -16.33 -2.64
C ALA A 268 16.67 -16.51 -4.08
N ILE A 269 16.52 -17.75 -4.50
CA ILE A 269 15.94 -18.15 -5.78
C ILE A 269 14.65 -18.89 -5.48
N MET A 270 13.52 -18.33 -5.91
CA MET A 270 12.18 -18.85 -5.64
C MET A 270 11.49 -19.35 -6.89
N LYS A 271 10.66 -20.35 -6.71
CA LYS A 271 9.72 -20.84 -7.71
C LYS A 271 8.49 -21.41 -7.04
N HIS A 272 7.30 -20.96 -7.45
CA HIS A 272 6.02 -21.33 -6.82
C HIS A 272 6.01 -21.05 -5.30
N ALA A 273 6.56 -19.87 -4.94
CA ALA A 273 6.71 -19.39 -3.56
C ALA A 273 7.42 -20.39 -2.62
N ASN A 274 8.35 -21.19 -3.16
CA ASN A 274 9.27 -22.03 -2.39
C ASN A 274 10.70 -21.80 -2.88
N PRO A 275 11.72 -21.89 -1.99
CA PRO A 275 13.10 -21.72 -2.38
C PRO A 275 13.62 -22.91 -3.19
N CYS A 276 14.21 -22.61 -4.36
CA CYS A 276 15.13 -23.51 -5.04
C CYS A 276 16.50 -23.50 -4.35
N GLY A 277 16.85 -22.35 -3.79
CA GLY A 277 18.04 -22.18 -2.97
C GLY A 277 18.10 -20.80 -2.33
N VAL A 278 18.73 -20.76 -1.16
CA VAL A 278 19.05 -19.55 -0.40
C VAL A 278 20.51 -19.62 0.02
N ALA A 279 21.22 -18.51 -0.02
CA ALA A 279 22.58 -18.46 0.50
C ALA A 279 22.91 -17.06 1.03
N VAL A 280 23.81 -17.04 2.00
CA VAL A 280 24.39 -15.84 2.61
C VAL A 280 25.91 -15.92 2.45
N CYS A 281 26.55 -14.82 2.06
CA CYS A 281 27.98 -14.78 1.93
C CYS A 281 28.55 -13.40 2.25
N GLU A 282 29.48 -13.33 3.21
CA GLU A 282 30.20 -12.10 3.58
C GLU A 282 30.98 -11.50 2.39
N GLN A 283 31.35 -12.32 1.40
CA GLN A 283 32.06 -11.87 0.18
C GLN A 283 31.15 -11.13 -0.82
N GLY A 284 29.83 -11.13 -0.60
CA GLY A 284 28.86 -10.38 -1.40
C GLY A 284 27.83 -11.24 -2.11
N VAL A 285 26.90 -10.56 -2.79
CA VAL A 285 25.74 -11.20 -3.44
C VAL A 285 26.11 -12.06 -4.65
N ALA A 286 27.24 -11.81 -5.28
CA ALA A 286 27.70 -12.62 -6.42
C ALA A 286 28.01 -14.06 -6.00
N VAL A 287 28.72 -14.24 -4.87
CA VAL A 287 29.04 -15.57 -4.33
C VAL A 287 27.78 -16.18 -3.71
N ALA A 288 26.96 -15.40 -3.01
CA ALA A 288 25.68 -15.87 -2.49
C ALA A 288 24.77 -16.39 -3.61
N TYR A 289 24.70 -15.70 -4.76
CA TYR A 289 23.94 -16.16 -5.93
C TYR A 289 24.42 -17.52 -6.46
N GLN A 290 25.73 -17.70 -6.58
CA GLN A 290 26.29 -18.98 -7.03
C GLN A 290 25.91 -20.12 -6.10
N HIS A 291 26.11 -19.96 -4.80
CA HIS A 291 25.75 -20.96 -3.81
C HIS A 291 24.24 -21.25 -3.74
N ALA A 292 23.39 -20.21 -3.84
CA ALA A 292 21.94 -20.41 -3.90
C ALA A 292 21.53 -21.20 -5.16
N HIS A 293 22.15 -20.91 -6.30
CA HIS A 293 21.88 -21.61 -7.56
C HIS A 293 22.35 -23.08 -7.52
N GLU A 294 23.47 -23.37 -6.87
CA GLU A 294 24.01 -24.73 -6.72
C GLU A 294 23.11 -25.66 -5.92
N CYS A 295 22.19 -25.14 -5.12
CA CYS A 295 21.24 -25.96 -4.33
C CYS A 295 20.35 -26.81 -5.25
N ASP A 296 19.70 -26.20 -6.24
CA ASP A 296 18.87 -26.89 -7.24
C ASP A 296 18.91 -26.12 -8.59
N PRO A 297 19.96 -26.32 -9.41
CA PRO A 297 20.12 -25.60 -10.66
C PRO A 297 19.01 -25.87 -11.68
N VAL A 298 18.40 -27.05 -11.60
CA VAL A 298 17.31 -27.43 -12.52
C VAL A 298 16.05 -26.63 -12.22
N SER A 299 15.66 -26.53 -10.96
CA SER A 299 14.48 -25.78 -10.53
C SER A 299 14.69 -24.28 -10.63
N ALA A 300 15.93 -23.78 -10.44
CA ALA A 300 16.29 -22.37 -10.55
C ALA A 300 16.02 -21.76 -11.95
N PHE A 301 16.02 -22.59 -12.99
CA PHE A 301 15.68 -22.16 -14.35
C PHE A 301 14.24 -21.64 -14.41
N GLY A 302 14.07 -20.37 -14.82
CA GLY A 302 12.77 -19.69 -14.84
C GLY A 302 12.26 -19.29 -13.44
N GLY A 303 13.14 -19.24 -12.46
CA GLY A 303 12.82 -18.77 -11.13
C GLY A 303 12.85 -17.24 -10.98
N VAL A 304 12.49 -16.80 -9.78
CA VAL A 304 12.58 -15.40 -9.32
C VAL A 304 13.77 -15.29 -8.36
N VAL A 305 14.63 -14.32 -8.61
CA VAL A 305 15.86 -14.09 -7.82
C VAL A 305 15.72 -12.79 -7.04
N ALA A 306 15.98 -12.81 -5.73
CA ALA A 306 16.10 -11.62 -4.91
C ALA A 306 17.49 -11.54 -4.27
N ALA A 307 18.02 -10.31 -4.18
CA ALA A 307 19.24 -10.00 -3.45
C ALA A 307 18.97 -8.86 -2.45
N ASN A 308 19.49 -8.97 -1.21
CA ASN A 308 19.31 -7.92 -0.20
C ASN A 308 20.41 -6.84 -0.25
N ARG A 309 21.23 -6.82 -1.27
CA ARG A 309 22.24 -5.78 -1.54
C ARG A 309 22.21 -5.43 -3.02
N LYS A 310 22.88 -4.35 -3.35
CA LYS A 310 23.04 -3.88 -4.72
C LYS A 310 23.64 -4.98 -5.59
N VAL A 311 23.07 -5.20 -6.77
CA VAL A 311 23.57 -6.17 -7.77
C VAL A 311 24.70 -5.53 -8.56
N ASP A 312 25.86 -6.18 -8.54
CA ASP A 312 27.06 -5.80 -9.27
C ASP A 312 27.23 -6.65 -10.54
N MET A 313 28.27 -6.31 -11.33
CA MET A 313 28.60 -7.05 -12.55
C MET A 313 28.95 -8.52 -12.27
N ALA A 314 29.61 -8.81 -11.14
CA ALA A 314 30.00 -10.16 -10.78
C ALA A 314 28.80 -11.10 -10.54
N MET A 315 27.68 -10.56 -10.06
CA MET A 315 26.42 -11.30 -9.97
C MET A 315 25.68 -11.30 -11.29
N ALA A 316 25.67 -10.18 -12.02
CA ALA A 316 24.92 -10.03 -13.27
C ALA A 316 25.41 -10.96 -14.38
N GLU A 317 26.72 -11.17 -14.51
CA GLU A 317 27.30 -12.04 -15.56
C GLU A 317 26.82 -13.49 -15.48
N PRO A 318 26.94 -14.25 -14.38
CA PRO A 318 26.42 -15.60 -14.30
C PRO A 318 24.89 -15.66 -14.41
N LEU A 319 24.17 -14.72 -13.78
CA LEU A 319 22.71 -14.64 -13.86
C LEU A 319 22.23 -14.40 -15.29
N SER A 320 22.96 -13.59 -16.08
CA SER A 320 22.62 -13.32 -17.46
C SER A 320 22.63 -14.56 -18.36
N LYS A 321 23.29 -15.63 -17.99
CA LYS A 321 23.40 -16.89 -18.73
C LYS A 321 22.22 -17.84 -18.46
N ILE A 322 21.43 -17.57 -17.42
CA ILE A 322 20.33 -18.41 -16.96
C ILE A 322 19.01 -17.69 -17.24
N PHE A 323 17.98 -18.43 -17.66
CA PHE A 323 16.65 -17.86 -17.76
C PHE A 323 16.09 -17.54 -16.38
N THR A 324 15.87 -16.27 -16.11
CA THR A 324 15.31 -15.72 -14.87
C THR A 324 14.07 -14.91 -15.22
N GLU A 325 12.97 -15.17 -14.54
CA GLU A 325 11.70 -14.44 -14.74
C GLU A 325 11.74 -13.04 -14.16
N VAL A 326 12.21 -12.93 -12.90
CA VAL A 326 12.28 -11.66 -12.15
C VAL A 326 13.57 -11.59 -11.37
N LEU A 327 14.20 -10.43 -11.35
CA LEU A 327 15.32 -10.10 -10.47
C LEU A 327 14.93 -8.89 -9.61
N ILE A 328 15.12 -9.00 -8.29
CA ILE A 328 14.76 -7.98 -7.32
C ILE A 328 15.98 -7.62 -6.48
N ALA A 329 16.26 -6.33 -6.35
CA ALA A 329 17.31 -5.83 -5.47
C ALA A 329 17.03 -4.39 -5.03
N PRO A 330 17.69 -3.91 -3.95
CA PRO A 330 17.55 -2.51 -3.54
C PRO A 330 18.17 -1.53 -4.54
N ASP A 331 19.17 -1.98 -5.31
CA ASP A 331 19.81 -1.18 -6.35
C ASP A 331 20.63 -2.04 -7.33
N PHE A 332 21.12 -1.44 -8.41
CA PHE A 332 21.92 -2.08 -9.46
C PHE A 332 23.07 -1.18 -9.86
N ASP A 333 24.27 -1.74 -10.10
CA ASP A 333 25.32 -1.03 -10.81
C ASP A 333 24.93 -0.78 -12.26
N ALA A 334 25.32 0.36 -12.81
CA ALA A 334 24.86 0.79 -14.15
C ALA A 334 25.24 -0.19 -15.27
N ASP A 335 26.46 -0.73 -15.22
CA ASP A 335 26.98 -1.72 -16.16
C ASP A 335 26.29 -3.09 -16.02
N ALA A 336 26.03 -3.51 -14.76
CA ALA A 336 25.27 -4.73 -14.46
C ALA A 336 23.84 -4.62 -14.99
N LEU A 337 23.18 -3.49 -14.77
CA LEU A 337 21.83 -3.23 -15.27
C LEU A 337 21.81 -3.25 -16.81
N GLU A 338 22.77 -2.59 -17.47
CA GLU A 338 22.88 -2.59 -18.93
C GLU A 338 23.05 -4.02 -19.49
N LEU A 339 23.88 -4.85 -18.85
CA LEU A 339 24.04 -6.25 -19.25
C LEU A 339 22.73 -7.02 -19.16
N LEU A 340 22.02 -6.89 -18.04
CA LEU A 340 20.78 -7.62 -17.76
C LEU A 340 19.63 -7.17 -18.68
N MET A 341 19.56 -5.90 -19.01
CA MET A 341 18.55 -5.32 -19.91
C MET A 341 18.69 -5.84 -21.38
N LYS A 342 19.81 -6.42 -21.76
CA LYS A 342 19.96 -7.09 -23.07
C LYS A 342 19.04 -8.32 -23.20
N LYS A 343 18.48 -8.80 -22.08
CA LYS A 343 17.50 -9.91 -22.08
C LYS A 343 16.08 -9.37 -21.99
N PRO A 344 15.29 -9.43 -23.08
CA PRO A 344 13.96 -8.81 -23.10
C PRO A 344 12.94 -9.51 -22.19
N SER A 345 13.22 -10.71 -21.71
CA SER A 345 12.29 -11.51 -20.90
C SER A 345 12.42 -11.27 -19.40
N ILE A 346 13.58 -10.81 -18.92
CA ILE A 346 13.78 -10.60 -17.49
C ILE A 346 13.05 -9.33 -17.02
N ARG A 347 12.36 -9.44 -15.90
CA ARG A 347 11.80 -8.27 -15.20
C ARG A 347 12.77 -7.86 -14.10
N ILE A 348 13.16 -6.61 -14.09
CA ILE A 348 14.10 -6.07 -13.10
C ILE A 348 13.36 -5.10 -12.20
N LEU A 349 13.31 -5.40 -10.91
CA LEU A 349 12.65 -4.61 -9.90
C LEU A 349 13.66 -3.99 -8.94
N LYS A 350 13.62 -2.66 -8.82
CA LYS A 350 14.29 -1.93 -7.75
C LYS A 350 13.31 -1.76 -6.61
N CYS A 351 13.56 -2.44 -5.48
CA CYS A 351 12.72 -2.46 -4.31
C CYS A 351 13.47 -1.91 -3.11
N ALA A 352 12.98 -0.81 -2.54
CA ALA A 352 13.56 -0.28 -1.30
C ALA A 352 13.31 -1.22 -0.12
N PHE A 353 14.19 -1.20 0.87
CA PHE A 353 13.92 -1.82 2.15
C PHE A 353 12.75 -1.10 2.82
N THR A 354 11.71 -1.84 3.12
CA THR A 354 10.49 -1.32 3.77
C THR A 354 10.25 -2.08 5.06
N MET A 355 9.58 -1.42 5.99
CA MET A 355 9.10 -2.12 7.19
C MET A 355 8.09 -3.18 6.78
N ILE A 356 8.30 -4.39 7.28
CA ILE A 356 7.35 -5.49 7.09
C ILE A 356 6.04 -5.09 7.81
N ASN A 357 4.91 -5.32 7.16
CA ASN A 357 3.61 -5.10 7.77
C ASN A 357 3.51 -5.97 9.05
N PRO A 358 3.19 -5.40 10.21
CA PRO A 358 3.12 -6.17 11.46
C PRO A 358 1.99 -7.20 11.47
N ILE A 359 1.07 -7.16 10.51
CA ILE A 359 -0.11 -8.02 10.44
C ILE A 359 -0.16 -8.73 9.08
N GLU A 360 -0.43 -10.02 9.10
CA GLU A 360 -0.71 -10.85 7.93
C GLU A 360 -2.18 -11.23 7.84
N LEU A 361 -2.71 -11.14 6.62
CA LEU A 361 -4.09 -11.47 6.27
C LEU A 361 -4.14 -12.71 5.38
N ARG A 362 -4.96 -13.68 5.76
CA ARG A 362 -5.20 -14.86 4.94
C ARG A 362 -6.70 -15.05 4.70
N PRO A 363 -7.20 -14.90 3.46
CA PRO A 363 -8.60 -15.15 3.17
C PRO A 363 -8.94 -16.63 3.37
N VAL A 364 -10.11 -16.86 3.94
CA VAL A 364 -10.72 -18.19 4.07
C VAL A 364 -12.18 -18.10 3.67
N SER A 365 -12.82 -19.24 3.40
CA SER A 365 -14.23 -19.26 3.02
C SER A 365 -15.10 -18.64 4.12
N GLY A 366 -15.78 -17.56 3.80
CA GLY A 366 -16.67 -16.84 4.71
C GLY A 366 -15.97 -15.88 5.69
N GLY A 367 -14.65 -15.70 5.59
CA GLY A 367 -13.93 -14.81 6.50
C GLY A 367 -12.46 -14.62 6.17
N MET A 368 -11.72 -14.20 7.18
CA MET A 368 -10.29 -13.90 7.08
C MET A 368 -9.60 -14.29 8.39
N LEU A 369 -8.43 -14.89 8.29
CA LEU A 369 -7.51 -15.06 9.41
C LEU A 369 -6.59 -13.85 9.49
N LEU A 370 -6.43 -13.33 10.69
CA LEU A 370 -5.53 -12.25 11.05
C LEU A 370 -4.50 -12.78 12.03
N GLN A 371 -3.22 -12.51 11.78
CA GLN A 371 -2.13 -12.87 12.70
C GLN A 371 -1.04 -11.81 12.69
N GLY A 372 -0.23 -11.76 13.75
CA GLY A 372 1.04 -11.03 13.71
C GLY A 372 1.94 -11.64 12.66
N THR A 373 2.67 -10.77 11.93
CA THR A 373 3.68 -11.24 10.98
C THR A 373 4.79 -11.95 11.74
N ASP A 374 5.18 -13.12 11.26
CA ASP A 374 6.30 -13.86 11.82
C ASP A 374 7.62 -13.14 11.47
N LEU A 375 8.14 -12.39 12.44
CA LEU A 375 9.43 -11.69 12.36
C LEU A 375 10.50 -12.49 13.09
N ILE A 376 11.79 -12.23 12.78
CA ILE A 376 12.92 -12.82 13.53
C ILE A 376 13.18 -11.98 14.79
N ASP A 377 12.26 -12.03 15.73
CA ASP A 377 12.29 -11.32 16.99
C ASP A 377 11.65 -12.11 18.14
N ALA A 378 11.10 -13.30 17.85
CA ALA A 378 10.51 -14.16 18.85
C ALA A 378 11.56 -14.74 19.81
N HIS A 379 11.12 -15.08 21.02
CA HIS A 379 11.97 -15.77 21.97
C HIS A 379 12.43 -17.11 21.37
N GLY A 380 13.75 -17.31 21.28
CA GLY A 380 14.37 -18.51 20.69
C GLY A 380 14.82 -18.33 19.24
N ASP A 381 14.57 -17.21 18.59
CA ASP A 381 15.06 -16.94 17.23
C ASP A 381 16.58 -16.66 17.18
N LEU A 382 17.16 -16.18 18.27
CA LEU A 382 18.58 -15.89 18.33
C LEU A 382 19.37 -17.08 18.87
N PRO A 383 20.51 -17.47 18.27
CA PRO A 383 21.37 -18.58 18.74
C PRO A 383 21.79 -18.46 20.20
N SER A 384 21.93 -17.23 20.71
CA SER A 384 22.26 -16.97 22.12
C SER A 384 21.18 -17.41 23.11
N GLN A 385 20.00 -17.68 22.65
CA GLN A 385 18.84 -18.13 23.44
C GLN A 385 18.58 -19.63 23.29
N TRP A 386 19.35 -20.32 22.41
CA TRP A 386 19.17 -21.75 22.17
C TRP A 386 19.70 -22.58 23.32
N ASN A 387 18.97 -23.65 23.63
CA ASN A 387 19.38 -24.63 24.61
C ASN A 387 19.70 -25.94 23.90
N GLN A 388 20.98 -26.35 23.98
CA GLN A 388 21.41 -27.63 23.40
C GLN A 388 20.86 -28.80 24.22
N VAL A 389 19.99 -29.60 23.60
CA VAL A 389 19.28 -30.70 24.26
C VAL A 389 19.94 -32.06 24.02
N SER A 390 20.84 -32.17 23.07
CA SER A 390 21.52 -33.43 22.72
C SER A 390 22.80 -33.17 21.94
N GLY A 391 23.76 -34.14 21.99
CA GLY A 391 25.01 -34.11 21.27
C GLY A 391 26.11 -33.31 22.00
N GLU A 392 27.28 -33.26 21.38
CA GLU A 392 28.41 -32.44 21.85
C GLU A 392 28.26 -30.99 21.32
N PRO A 393 28.88 -29.99 22.02
CA PRO A 393 28.91 -28.62 21.52
C PRO A 393 29.50 -28.55 20.12
N VAL A 394 28.86 -27.76 19.26
CA VAL A 394 29.28 -27.57 17.88
C VAL A 394 30.29 -26.43 17.76
N ASP A 395 31.10 -26.44 16.71
CA ASP A 395 32.03 -25.35 16.41
C ASP A 395 31.28 -24.11 15.88
N GLN A 396 32.01 -23.00 15.78
CA GLN A 396 31.45 -21.71 15.37
C GLN A 396 30.88 -21.73 13.94
N GLN A 397 31.51 -22.48 13.02
CA GLN A 397 30.99 -22.56 11.64
C GLN A 397 29.67 -23.35 11.59
N THR A 398 29.60 -24.46 12.29
CA THR A 398 28.38 -25.26 12.41
C THR A 398 27.26 -24.45 13.06
N MET A 399 27.56 -23.59 14.05
CA MET A 399 26.58 -22.69 14.66
C MET A 399 26.07 -21.62 13.64
N LYS A 400 26.96 -21.05 12.83
CA LYS A 400 26.56 -20.13 11.73
C LYS A 400 25.66 -20.85 10.73
N ASP A 401 25.94 -22.08 10.37
CA ASP A 401 25.15 -22.88 9.46
C ASP A 401 23.77 -23.21 10.05
N LEU A 402 23.68 -23.47 11.35
CA LEU A 402 22.41 -23.69 12.07
C LEU A 402 21.55 -22.41 12.10
N GLU A 403 22.14 -21.24 12.41
CA GLU A 403 21.43 -19.95 12.35
C GLU A 403 20.93 -19.65 10.94
N PHE A 404 21.77 -19.84 9.93
CA PHE A 404 21.36 -19.70 8.54
C PHE A 404 20.19 -20.62 8.19
N ALA A 405 20.27 -21.90 8.57
CA ALA A 405 19.22 -22.88 8.29
C ALA A 405 17.90 -22.51 9.00
N TRP A 406 17.97 -22.07 10.27
CA TRP A 406 16.83 -21.60 11.04
C TRP A 406 16.12 -20.42 10.36
N ARG A 407 16.87 -19.39 9.94
CA ARG A 407 16.34 -18.22 9.25
C ARG A 407 15.75 -18.60 7.89
N SER A 408 16.43 -19.45 7.13
CA SER A 408 16.03 -19.79 5.77
C SER A 408 14.86 -20.77 5.70
N VAL A 409 14.66 -21.69 6.68
CA VAL A 409 13.56 -22.65 6.67
C VAL A 409 12.20 -21.98 6.77
N ARG A 410 12.12 -20.76 7.33
CA ARG A 410 10.89 -19.95 7.41
C ARG A 410 10.27 -19.65 6.06
N SER A 411 11.09 -19.56 5.01
CA SER A 411 10.62 -19.33 3.63
C SER A 411 10.09 -20.61 2.95
N VAL A 412 10.21 -21.76 3.61
CA VAL A 412 9.83 -23.08 3.06
C VAL A 412 8.44 -23.47 3.55
N LYS A 413 7.58 -23.86 2.62
CA LYS A 413 6.22 -24.30 2.98
C LYS A 413 6.24 -25.64 3.77
N SER A 414 5.47 -25.68 4.84
CA SER A 414 5.29 -26.82 5.73
C SER A 414 4.74 -28.08 5.00
N ASN A 415 5.08 -29.30 5.38
CA ASN A 415 6.17 -29.62 6.27
C ASN A 415 7.50 -29.33 5.59
N ALA A 416 8.40 -28.64 6.30
CA ALA A 416 9.65 -28.13 5.75
C ALA A 416 10.88 -28.79 6.41
N ILE A 417 11.83 -29.17 5.59
CA ILE A 417 13.21 -29.53 5.99
C ILE A 417 14.18 -28.78 5.08
N LEU A 418 15.09 -28.02 5.65
CA LEU A 418 16.17 -27.36 4.95
C LEU A 418 17.51 -27.88 5.43
N LEU A 419 18.33 -28.38 4.52
CA LEU A 419 19.69 -28.80 4.76
C LEU A 419 20.65 -27.69 4.34
N ALA A 420 21.59 -27.34 5.21
CA ALA A 420 22.53 -26.25 4.97
C ALA A 420 23.98 -26.64 5.28
N LYS A 421 24.90 -26.00 4.56
CA LYS A 421 26.35 -26.09 4.77
C LYS A 421 27.02 -24.83 4.24
N SER A 422 27.96 -24.28 4.98
CA SER A 422 28.68 -23.04 4.61
C SER A 422 27.75 -21.89 4.31
N THR A 423 26.72 -21.67 5.14
CA THR A 423 25.68 -20.64 5.02
C THR A 423 24.93 -20.65 3.67
N ALA A 424 24.79 -21.83 3.08
CA ALA A 424 24.02 -22.06 1.87
C ALA A 424 23.11 -23.29 2.01
N SER A 425 21.93 -23.23 1.48
CA SER A 425 21.06 -24.39 1.35
C SER A 425 21.65 -25.38 0.33
N ILE A 426 21.59 -26.66 0.63
CA ILE A 426 22.10 -27.73 -0.24
C ILE A 426 21.03 -28.74 -0.62
N GLY A 427 19.88 -28.70 0.03
CA GLY A 427 18.74 -29.53 -0.27
C GLY A 427 17.53 -29.09 0.55
N ILE A 428 16.37 -28.96 -0.08
CA ILE A 428 15.16 -28.45 0.55
C ILE A 428 14.00 -29.39 0.23
N GLY A 429 13.31 -29.85 1.29
CA GLY A 429 12.04 -30.56 1.21
C GLY A 429 10.93 -29.63 1.65
N MET A 430 9.91 -29.42 0.80
CA MET A 430 8.85 -28.45 0.99
C MET A 430 7.48 -29.06 0.70
N GLY A 431 6.47 -28.57 1.43
CA GLY A 431 5.06 -28.82 1.12
C GLY A 431 4.61 -30.28 1.20
N GLN A 432 5.31 -31.10 1.98
CA GLN A 432 4.96 -32.51 2.12
C GLN A 432 3.93 -32.72 3.24
N VAL A 433 3.08 -33.72 3.11
CA VAL A 433 2.06 -34.05 4.10
C VAL A 433 2.65 -34.72 5.36
N ASN A 434 3.87 -35.17 5.31
CA ASN A 434 4.61 -35.65 6.47
C ASN A 434 6.07 -35.22 6.41
N ARG A 435 6.70 -35.12 7.57
CA ARG A 435 8.08 -34.61 7.73
C ARG A 435 9.13 -35.55 7.23
N VAL A 436 8.87 -36.86 7.28
CA VAL A 436 9.82 -37.89 6.78
C VAL A 436 9.99 -37.75 5.28
N ASP A 437 8.91 -37.50 4.53
CA ASP A 437 9.00 -37.32 3.08
C ASP A 437 9.69 -35.99 2.73
N SER A 438 9.48 -34.92 3.52
CA SER A 438 10.27 -33.70 3.39
C SER A 438 11.76 -33.95 3.61
N ALA A 439 12.12 -34.72 4.64
CA ALA A 439 13.52 -35.07 4.91
C ALA A 439 14.13 -35.92 3.77
N ARG A 440 13.40 -36.91 3.27
CA ARG A 440 13.83 -37.71 2.11
C ARG A 440 14.05 -36.85 0.86
N LEU A 441 13.12 -35.94 0.61
CA LEU A 441 13.22 -35.01 -0.54
C LEU A 441 14.44 -34.11 -0.41
N ALA A 442 14.67 -33.51 0.77
CA ALA A 442 15.83 -32.67 1.05
C ALA A 442 17.14 -33.44 0.84
N VAL A 443 17.25 -34.65 1.39
CA VAL A 443 18.44 -35.51 1.25
C VAL A 443 18.65 -35.92 -0.21
N SER A 444 17.60 -36.32 -0.91
CA SER A 444 17.67 -36.69 -2.34
C SER A 444 18.20 -35.54 -3.20
N ARG A 445 17.76 -34.29 -2.94
CA ARG A 445 18.24 -33.11 -3.67
C ARG A 445 19.66 -32.72 -3.28
N ALA A 446 20.04 -32.89 -2.02
CA ALA A 446 21.41 -32.64 -1.57
C ALA A 446 22.42 -33.61 -2.18
N GLY A 447 22.02 -34.87 -2.43
CA GLY A 447 22.91 -35.92 -2.91
C GLY A 447 24.15 -36.10 -1.98
N ASP A 448 25.33 -36.21 -2.56
CA ASP A 448 26.57 -36.38 -1.79
C ASP A 448 26.94 -35.19 -0.92
N ARG A 449 26.37 -34.01 -1.15
CA ARG A 449 26.57 -32.78 -0.34
C ARG A 449 25.98 -32.90 1.07
N VAL A 450 25.12 -33.87 1.34
CA VAL A 450 24.50 -34.10 2.66
C VAL A 450 25.48 -34.38 3.77
N LYS A 451 26.68 -34.88 3.44
CA LYS A 451 27.68 -35.22 4.48
C LYS A 451 28.19 -33.97 5.19
N GLY A 452 28.03 -33.94 6.51
CA GLY A 452 28.45 -32.82 7.35
C GLY A 452 27.63 -31.55 7.19
N CYS A 453 26.39 -31.67 6.78
CA CYS A 453 25.41 -30.56 6.78
C CYS A 453 24.70 -30.46 8.13
N VAL A 454 24.07 -29.32 8.33
CA VAL A 454 23.06 -29.09 9.38
C VAL A 454 21.66 -29.16 8.80
N ALA A 455 20.64 -29.30 9.64
CA ALA A 455 19.24 -29.30 9.24
C ALA A 455 18.42 -28.37 10.13
N ALA A 456 17.45 -27.70 9.53
CA ALA A 456 16.37 -27.01 10.22
C ALA A 456 15.02 -27.55 9.75
N SER A 457 14.03 -27.51 10.64
CA SER A 457 12.65 -27.91 10.38
C SER A 457 11.69 -26.84 10.88
N ASP A 458 10.56 -26.66 10.22
CA ASP A 458 9.46 -25.92 10.80
C ASP A 458 8.89 -26.65 12.03
N ALA A 459 7.99 -25.97 12.78
CA ALA A 459 7.44 -26.52 14.02
C ALA A 459 6.62 -27.79 13.78
N PHE A 460 6.51 -28.61 14.85
CA PHE A 460 5.71 -29.82 14.88
C PHE A 460 4.27 -29.51 15.29
#